data_a39d3fc7c10b69195e86a4618c60820a
#
_entry.id   a39d3fc7c10b69195e86a4618c60820a
#
_cell.length_a   1.000
_cell.length_b   1.000
_cell.length_c   1.000
_cell.angle_alpha   90.00
_cell.angle_beta   90.00
_cell.angle_gamma   90.00
#
_symmetry.space_group_name_H-M   'P 1'
#
loop_
_entity.id
_entity.type
_entity.pdbx_description
1 polymer ?
#
loop_
_entity_poly.entity_id
_entity_poly.type
_entity_poly.pdbx_seq_one_letter_code
_entity_poly.pdbx_strand_id
1 'polypeptide(L)'
;MVSLVSVFATAILPIVAVGGVGYLLGRFRDIDTDALNTIVVYVLAPALVFHSLTTTTLARATLLRITVAILIFHVITVVVAEAAGRLFGVSKTALAAIVLVAAFPNTGNYGVPVSNFAFGDTGRATAVVYLSVQAVLIWTVGVYIASRGSTANRLDGVRRVFSVPLVYAVVVALGVRALDLVPPVDSTAMSTIQLVGDSAIPVMLLLLGIQLARTNVGSTLSAVAGVVGLKMVVVPFIAIGVALAVGFSEPAVARTFVLEGAMPSAVTPLIL
;
A
#
# COMPACT_ATOMS: atom_id res chain seq x y z
N MET A 1 3.35 28.84 -6.27
CA MET A 1 2.34 27.85 -6.71
C MET A 1 3.05 26.80 -7.55
N VAL A 2 2.96 25.53 -7.17
CA VAL A 2 3.50 24.43 -7.99
C VAL A 2 2.61 24.34 -9.24
N SER A 3 3.18 24.47 -10.43
CA SER A 3 2.40 24.40 -11.66
C SER A 3 1.94 22.94 -11.91
N LEU A 4 0.75 22.76 -12.52
CA LEU A 4 0.30 21.40 -12.92
C LEU A 4 1.30 20.70 -13.83
N VAL A 5 2.00 21.47 -14.68
CA VAL A 5 3.06 20.95 -15.55
C VAL A 5 4.25 20.41 -14.75
N SER A 6 4.67 21.10 -13.67
CA SER A 6 5.75 20.62 -12.82
C SER A 6 5.35 19.34 -12.07
N VAL A 7 4.13 19.27 -11.52
CA VAL A 7 3.62 18.04 -10.88
C VAL A 7 3.60 16.87 -11.87
N PHE A 8 3.11 17.13 -13.09
CA PHE A 8 3.12 16.10 -14.13
C PHE A 8 4.54 15.61 -14.43
N ALA A 9 5.46 16.54 -14.67
CA ALA A 9 6.84 16.21 -15.06
C ALA A 9 7.65 15.51 -13.95
N THR A 10 7.43 15.89 -12.69
CA THR A 10 8.24 15.38 -11.57
C THR A 10 7.62 14.16 -10.87
N ALA A 11 6.29 14.05 -10.86
CA ALA A 11 5.63 12.95 -10.16
C ALA A 11 5.03 11.91 -11.12
N ILE A 12 4.31 12.34 -12.16
CA ILE A 12 3.56 11.40 -13.02
C ILE A 12 4.45 10.81 -14.11
N LEU A 13 5.27 11.62 -14.77
CA LEU A 13 6.08 11.17 -15.90
C LEU A 13 7.07 10.03 -15.53
N PRO A 14 7.81 10.06 -14.41
CA PRO A 14 8.65 8.95 -14.00
C PRO A 14 7.87 7.66 -13.75
N ILE A 15 6.69 7.75 -13.15
CA ILE A 15 5.81 6.61 -12.88
C ILE A 15 5.35 5.98 -14.18
N VAL A 16 4.86 6.82 -15.12
CA VAL A 16 4.39 6.36 -16.44
C VAL A 16 5.55 5.80 -17.26
N ALA A 17 6.73 6.41 -17.19
CA ALA A 17 7.90 5.93 -17.93
C ALA A 17 8.33 4.55 -17.46
N VAL A 18 8.55 4.36 -16.15
CA VAL A 18 8.98 3.07 -15.59
C VAL A 18 7.87 2.03 -15.69
N GLY A 19 6.62 2.39 -15.36
CA GLY A 19 5.46 1.51 -15.53
C GLY A 19 5.22 1.13 -16.99
N GLY A 20 5.43 2.09 -17.93
CA GLY A 20 5.37 1.84 -19.37
C GLY A 20 6.41 0.84 -19.87
N VAL A 21 7.66 0.93 -19.36
CA VAL A 21 8.67 -0.11 -19.64
C VAL A 21 8.21 -1.46 -19.10
N GLY A 22 7.68 -1.51 -17.88
CA GLY A 22 7.10 -2.72 -17.31
C GLY A 22 5.97 -3.29 -18.16
N TYR A 23 5.06 -2.43 -18.64
CA TYR A 23 3.97 -2.83 -19.55
C TYR A 23 4.49 -3.44 -20.86
N LEU A 24 5.47 -2.81 -21.50
CA LEU A 24 6.08 -3.33 -22.71
C LEU A 24 6.78 -4.68 -22.45
N LEU A 25 7.51 -4.79 -21.36
CA LEU A 25 8.13 -6.05 -20.96
C LEU A 25 7.07 -7.14 -20.75
N GLY A 26 5.99 -6.87 -20.03
CA GLY A 26 4.90 -7.83 -19.81
C GLY A 26 4.12 -8.20 -21.08
N ARG A 27 4.14 -7.30 -22.10
CA ARG A 27 3.49 -7.54 -23.40
C ARG A 27 4.33 -8.40 -24.34
N PHE A 28 5.66 -8.23 -24.31
CA PHE A 28 6.56 -8.87 -25.28
C PHE A 28 7.42 -9.99 -24.69
N ARG A 29 7.44 -10.13 -23.37
CA ARG A 29 8.22 -11.15 -22.66
C ARG A 29 7.35 -11.87 -21.63
N ASP A 30 7.59 -13.15 -21.47
CA ASP A 30 6.99 -13.89 -20.36
C ASP A 30 7.89 -13.78 -19.13
N ILE A 31 7.52 -12.83 -18.24
CA ILE A 31 8.29 -12.54 -17.02
C ILE A 31 7.53 -13.14 -15.85
N ASP A 32 8.22 -13.92 -15.03
CA ASP A 32 7.66 -14.45 -13.80
C ASP A 32 7.45 -13.31 -12.78
N THR A 33 6.20 -12.89 -12.65
CA THR A 33 5.81 -11.84 -11.70
C THR A 33 5.88 -12.32 -10.25
N ASP A 34 5.77 -13.61 -9.98
CA ASP A 34 5.82 -14.17 -8.62
C ASP A 34 7.25 -14.15 -8.09
N ALA A 35 8.24 -14.46 -8.95
CA ALA A 35 9.65 -14.33 -8.61
C ALA A 35 10.02 -12.87 -8.28
N LEU A 36 9.60 -11.92 -9.13
CA LEU A 36 9.83 -10.48 -8.87
C LEU A 36 9.13 -10.02 -7.60
N ASN A 37 7.88 -10.41 -7.39
CA ASN A 37 7.13 -10.08 -6.17
C ASN A 37 7.80 -10.67 -4.92
N THR A 38 8.36 -11.87 -5.01
CA THR A 38 9.12 -12.48 -3.92
C THR A 38 10.33 -11.62 -3.55
N ILE A 39 11.11 -11.16 -4.52
CA ILE A 39 12.26 -10.26 -4.27
C ILE A 39 11.78 -8.96 -3.61
N VAL A 40 10.70 -8.36 -4.11
CA VAL A 40 10.13 -7.14 -3.53
C VAL A 40 9.73 -7.37 -2.07
N VAL A 41 8.97 -8.41 -1.78
CA VAL A 41 8.39 -8.66 -0.45
C VAL A 41 9.43 -9.10 0.57
N TYR A 42 10.42 -9.90 0.16
CA TYR A 42 11.38 -10.50 1.09
C TYR A 42 12.69 -9.74 1.23
N VAL A 43 13.03 -8.87 0.29
CA VAL A 43 14.31 -8.15 0.29
C VAL A 43 14.11 -6.64 0.18
N LEU A 44 13.50 -6.17 -0.91
CA LEU A 44 13.48 -4.74 -1.23
C LEU A 44 12.56 -3.94 -0.29
N ALA A 45 11.33 -4.41 -0.05
CA ALA A 45 10.39 -3.71 0.82
C ALA A 45 10.83 -3.70 2.30
N PRO A 46 11.35 -4.79 2.90
CA PRO A 46 11.94 -4.74 4.23
C PRO A 46 13.08 -3.73 4.36
N ALA A 47 13.99 -3.68 3.38
CA ALA A 47 15.07 -2.70 3.37
C ALA A 47 14.56 -1.25 3.25
N LEU A 48 13.59 -1.02 2.34
CA LEU A 48 12.91 0.26 2.18
C LEU A 48 12.25 0.72 3.49
N VAL A 49 11.51 -0.17 4.14
CA VAL A 49 10.79 0.10 5.39
C VAL A 49 11.77 0.40 6.51
N PHE A 50 12.80 -0.43 6.68
CA PHE A 50 13.81 -0.21 7.70
C PHE A 50 14.50 1.14 7.52
N HIS A 51 15.02 1.43 6.32
CA HIS A 51 15.68 2.70 6.02
C HIS A 51 14.73 3.88 6.24
N SER A 52 13.53 3.84 5.67
CA SER A 52 12.58 4.96 5.78
C SER A 52 12.14 5.24 7.22
N LEU A 53 11.92 4.22 8.04
CA LEU A 53 11.50 4.41 9.43
C LEU A 53 12.65 4.84 10.35
N THR A 54 13.89 4.42 10.07
CA THR A 54 15.04 4.81 10.89
C THR A 54 15.54 6.20 10.57
N THR A 55 15.42 6.65 9.33
CA THR A 55 15.92 7.98 8.87
C THR A 55 14.83 9.06 8.83
N THR A 56 13.54 8.69 8.98
CA THR A 56 12.45 9.67 8.92
C THR A 56 12.58 10.76 9.98
N THR A 57 12.34 12.00 9.57
CA THR A 57 12.25 13.17 10.43
C THR A 57 10.87 13.33 11.10
N LEU A 58 9.89 12.48 10.74
CA LEU A 58 8.55 12.53 11.32
C LEU A 58 8.61 12.26 12.82
N ALA A 59 7.97 13.15 13.59
CA ALA A 59 7.85 13.01 15.03
C ALA A 59 7.08 11.75 15.42
N ARG A 60 7.38 11.15 16.58
CA ARG A 60 6.65 9.98 17.10
C ARG A 60 5.14 10.20 17.16
N ALA A 61 4.71 11.41 17.54
CA ALA A 61 3.30 11.78 17.58
C ALA A 61 2.65 11.72 16.18
N THR A 62 3.38 12.16 15.13
CA THR A 62 2.90 12.08 13.73
C THR A 62 2.77 10.63 13.28
N LEU A 63 3.75 9.78 13.59
CA LEU A 63 3.69 8.34 13.27
C LEU A 63 2.49 7.66 13.94
N LEU A 64 2.22 7.97 15.20
CA LEU A 64 1.05 7.47 15.93
C LEU A 64 -0.26 7.99 15.30
N ARG A 65 -0.33 9.28 14.95
CA ARG A 65 -1.51 9.85 14.26
C ARG A 65 -1.78 9.17 12.93
N ILE A 66 -0.74 8.93 12.12
CA ILE A 66 -0.87 8.19 10.85
C ILE A 66 -1.42 6.80 11.13
N THR A 67 -0.85 6.07 12.09
CA THR A 67 -1.30 4.73 12.46
C THR A 67 -2.77 4.70 12.88
N VAL A 68 -3.18 5.61 13.76
CA VAL A 68 -4.58 5.73 14.22
C VAL A 68 -5.51 6.08 13.06
N ALA A 69 -5.10 7.02 12.20
CA ALA A 69 -5.88 7.38 11.02
C ALA A 69 -6.08 6.20 10.06
N ILE A 70 -5.04 5.37 9.85
CA ILE A 70 -5.13 4.15 9.03
C ILE A 70 -6.14 3.16 9.63
N LEU A 71 -6.08 2.94 10.94
CA LEU A 71 -7.02 2.04 11.61
C LEU A 71 -8.46 2.54 11.48
N ILE A 72 -8.71 3.82 11.74
CA ILE A 72 -10.04 4.45 11.58
C ILE A 72 -10.51 4.33 10.13
N PHE A 73 -9.65 4.64 9.16
CA PHE A 73 -9.96 4.53 7.74
C PHE A 73 -10.37 3.11 7.35
N HIS A 74 -9.63 2.09 7.78
CA HIS A 74 -9.96 0.69 7.46
C HIS A 74 -11.28 0.26 8.12
N VAL A 75 -11.52 0.64 9.38
CA VAL A 75 -12.79 0.33 10.06
C VAL A 75 -13.96 0.96 9.32
N ILE A 76 -13.90 2.25 9.00
CA ILE A 76 -14.98 2.94 8.28
C ILE A 76 -15.19 2.33 6.90
N THR A 77 -14.11 2.07 6.15
CA THR A 77 -14.19 1.51 4.80
C THR A 77 -14.79 0.10 4.82
N VAL A 78 -14.40 -0.75 5.77
CA VAL A 78 -15.00 -2.09 5.95
C VAL A 78 -16.49 -1.97 6.25
N VAL A 79 -16.89 -1.10 7.19
CA VAL A 79 -18.31 -0.91 7.55
C VAL A 79 -19.12 -0.40 6.36
N VAL A 80 -18.62 0.59 5.63
CA VAL A 80 -19.30 1.16 4.45
C VAL A 80 -19.41 0.13 3.32
N ALA A 81 -18.33 -0.62 3.04
CA ALA A 81 -18.36 -1.65 2.01
C ALA A 81 -19.30 -2.81 2.37
N GLU A 82 -19.31 -3.23 3.64
CA GLU A 82 -20.23 -4.25 4.17
C GLU A 82 -21.69 -3.77 4.05
N ALA A 83 -21.98 -2.53 4.45
CA ALA A 83 -23.32 -1.95 4.36
C ALA A 83 -23.79 -1.85 2.90
N ALA A 84 -22.94 -1.34 2.01
CA ALA A 84 -23.21 -1.26 0.58
C ALA A 84 -23.50 -2.63 -0.02
N GLY A 85 -22.65 -3.61 0.21
CA GLY A 85 -22.83 -4.95 -0.35
C GLY A 85 -24.10 -5.65 0.16
N ARG A 86 -24.45 -5.45 1.44
CA ARG A 86 -25.72 -5.98 1.99
C ARG A 86 -26.93 -5.29 1.40
N LEU A 87 -26.87 -3.97 1.21
CA LEU A 87 -27.97 -3.21 0.61
C LEU A 87 -28.26 -3.66 -0.83
N PHE A 88 -27.22 -4.01 -1.57
CA PHE A 88 -27.36 -4.55 -2.94
C PHE A 88 -27.63 -6.07 -2.99
N GLY A 89 -27.77 -6.73 -1.85
CA GLY A 89 -28.18 -8.13 -1.78
C GLY A 89 -27.17 -9.12 -2.38
N VAL A 90 -25.86 -8.77 -2.38
CA VAL A 90 -24.83 -9.64 -2.95
C VAL A 90 -24.60 -10.90 -2.11
N SER A 91 -24.14 -11.99 -2.72
CA SER A 91 -23.80 -13.22 -2.02
C SER A 91 -22.70 -13.01 -0.96
N LYS A 92 -22.63 -13.89 0.05
CA LYS A 92 -21.61 -13.78 1.11
C LYS A 92 -20.17 -13.76 0.58
N THR A 93 -19.88 -14.57 -0.44
CA THR A 93 -18.56 -14.63 -1.09
C THR A 93 -18.25 -13.32 -1.84
N ALA A 94 -19.21 -12.81 -2.62
CA ALA A 94 -19.07 -11.53 -3.30
C ALA A 94 -18.92 -10.37 -2.29
N LEU A 95 -19.63 -10.40 -1.19
CA LEU A 95 -19.53 -9.42 -0.12
C LEU A 95 -18.11 -9.37 0.47
N ALA A 96 -17.53 -10.54 0.77
CA ALA A 96 -16.14 -10.61 1.26
C ALA A 96 -15.16 -10.00 0.25
N ALA A 97 -15.30 -10.31 -1.04
CA ALA A 97 -14.46 -9.75 -2.11
C ALA A 97 -14.63 -8.22 -2.23
N ILE A 98 -15.87 -7.70 -2.19
CA ILE A 98 -16.15 -6.26 -2.22
C ILE A 98 -15.46 -5.54 -1.05
N VAL A 99 -15.58 -6.08 0.16
CA VAL A 99 -14.97 -5.49 1.35
C VAL A 99 -13.45 -5.49 1.25
N LEU A 100 -12.84 -6.60 0.79
CA LEU A 100 -11.40 -6.70 0.63
C LEU A 100 -10.87 -5.72 -0.43
N VAL A 101 -11.53 -5.64 -1.58
CA VAL A 101 -11.15 -4.70 -2.67
C VAL A 101 -11.28 -3.25 -2.20
N ALA A 102 -12.35 -2.90 -1.48
CA ALA A 102 -12.56 -1.55 -1.00
C ALA A 102 -11.54 -1.16 0.09
N ALA A 103 -11.30 -2.04 1.07
CA ALA A 103 -10.53 -1.72 2.26
C ALA A 103 -9.01 -1.74 2.06
N PHE A 104 -8.48 -2.55 1.12
CA PHE A 104 -7.04 -2.75 0.97
C PHE A 104 -6.50 -2.13 -0.33
N PRO A 105 -6.08 -0.84 -0.30
CA PRO A 105 -5.44 -0.17 -1.42
C PRO A 105 -4.06 -0.78 -1.74
N ASN A 106 -3.60 -0.59 -2.97
CA ASN A 106 -2.27 -1.00 -3.42
C ASN A 106 -1.21 0.01 -2.96
N THR A 107 -0.95 0.04 -1.67
CA THR A 107 0.01 0.95 -1.04
C THR A 107 1.46 0.60 -1.39
N GLY A 108 1.79 -0.68 -1.58
CA GLY A 108 3.15 -1.11 -1.92
C GLY A 108 3.53 -0.74 -3.35
N ASN A 109 3.04 -1.50 -4.33
CA ASN A 109 3.54 -1.38 -5.71
C ASN A 109 3.12 -0.08 -6.41
N TYR A 110 2.11 0.63 -5.90
CA TYR A 110 1.63 1.87 -6.47
C TYR A 110 1.74 3.05 -5.50
N GLY A 111 1.23 2.90 -4.28
CA GLY A 111 1.17 4.00 -3.31
C GLY A 111 2.54 4.56 -2.95
N VAL A 112 3.47 3.71 -2.48
CA VAL A 112 4.83 4.16 -2.09
C VAL A 112 5.57 4.88 -3.24
N PRO A 113 5.63 4.35 -4.48
CA PRO A 113 6.23 5.09 -5.59
C PRO A 113 5.58 6.44 -5.85
N VAL A 114 4.25 6.48 -5.96
CA VAL A 114 3.52 7.73 -6.24
C VAL A 114 3.73 8.76 -5.14
N SER A 115 3.66 8.34 -3.88
CA SER A 115 3.86 9.19 -2.71
C SER A 115 5.28 9.75 -2.65
N ASN A 116 6.29 8.92 -2.98
CA ASN A 116 7.68 9.36 -3.04
C ASN A 116 7.90 10.42 -4.13
N PHE A 117 7.37 10.22 -5.33
CA PHE A 117 7.50 11.19 -6.41
C PHE A 117 6.70 12.48 -6.18
N ALA A 118 5.51 12.38 -5.55
CA ALA A 118 4.65 13.53 -5.32
C ALA A 118 5.06 14.40 -4.12
N PHE A 119 5.58 13.79 -3.06
CA PHE A 119 5.79 14.45 -1.77
C PHE A 119 7.17 14.18 -1.15
N GLY A 120 8.11 13.59 -1.89
CA GLY A 120 9.48 13.33 -1.47
C GLY A 120 9.56 12.41 -0.25
N ASP A 121 10.57 12.64 0.60
CA ASP A 121 10.84 11.79 1.77
C ASP A 121 9.69 11.74 2.77
N THR A 122 8.96 12.85 2.99
CA THR A 122 7.77 12.87 3.85
C THR A 122 6.67 11.98 3.29
N GLY A 123 6.43 12.02 1.98
CA GLY A 123 5.49 11.15 1.29
C GLY A 123 5.90 9.69 1.40
N ARG A 124 7.17 9.39 1.10
CA ARG A 124 7.75 8.05 1.23
C ARG A 124 7.59 7.50 2.65
N ALA A 125 7.98 8.26 3.67
CA ALA A 125 7.89 7.82 5.06
C ALA A 125 6.44 7.57 5.48
N THR A 126 5.51 8.46 5.11
CA THR A 126 4.07 8.30 5.40
C THR A 126 3.49 7.06 4.72
N ALA A 127 3.80 6.84 3.44
CA ALA A 127 3.37 5.68 2.66
C ALA A 127 3.95 4.37 3.23
N VAL A 128 5.19 4.38 3.70
CA VAL A 128 5.83 3.23 4.35
C VAL A 128 5.14 2.89 5.68
N VAL A 129 4.76 3.88 6.49
CA VAL A 129 3.93 3.64 7.69
C VAL A 129 2.59 3.04 7.30
N TYR A 130 1.95 3.59 6.26
CA TYR A 130 0.68 3.07 5.75
C TYR A 130 0.81 1.60 5.33
N LEU A 131 1.79 1.28 4.48
CA LEU A 131 2.10 -0.09 4.05
C LEU A 131 2.32 -1.03 5.22
N SER A 132 3.06 -0.59 6.23
CA SER A 132 3.41 -1.38 7.42
C SER A 132 2.18 -1.75 8.25
N VAL A 133 1.31 -0.79 8.52
CA VAL A 133 0.04 -1.02 9.26
C VAL A 133 -0.90 -1.89 8.43
N GLN A 134 -1.04 -1.59 7.14
CA GLN A 134 -1.89 -2.37 6.24
C GLN A 134 -1.41 -3.81 6.09
N ALA A 135 -0.10 -4.07 6.08
CA ALA A 135 0.43 -5.44 6.03
C ALA A 135 -0.03 -6.29 7.23
N VAL A 136 -0.10 -5.70 8.42
CA VAL A 136 -0.68 -6.39 9.58
C VAL A 136 -2.18 -6.59 9.41
N LEU A 137 -2.90 -5.57 8.96
CA LEU A 137 -4.36 -5.63 8.81
C LEU A 137 -4.81 -6.65 7.75
N ILE A 138 -4.10 -6.76 6.63
CA ILE A 138 -4.51 -7.69 5.57
C ILE A 138 -4.36 -9.16 6.00
N TRP A 139 -3.31 -9.48 6.77
CA TRP A 139 -3.08 -10.84 7.27
C TRP A 139 -3.88 -11.19 8.54
N THR A 140 -4.50 -10.21 9.18
CA THR A 140 -5.41 -10.41 10.32
C THR A 140 -6.86 -10.23 9.89
N VAL A 141 -7.29 -8.99 9.71
CA VAL A 141 -8.66 -8.61 9.35
C VAL A 141 -9.01 -9.09 7.94
N GLY A 142 -8.09 -8.96 6.97
CA GLY A 142 -8.32 -9.40 5.59
C GLY A 142 -8.57 -10.90 5.50
N VAL A 143 -7.71 -11.72 6.12
CA VAL A 143 -7.90 -13.19 6.18
C VAL A 143 -9.19 -13.56 6.90
N TYR A 144 -9.54 -12.86 7.99
CA TYR A 144 -10.82 -13.08 8.67
C TYR A 144 -12.03 -12.79 7.76
N ILE A 145 -11.97 -11.71 6.98
CA ILE A 145 -13.03 -11.35 6.02
C ILE A 145 -13.10 -12.41 4.90
N ALA A 146 -11.97 -12.81 4.33
CA ALA A 146 -11.90 -13.84 3.29
C ALA A 146 -12.45 -15.18 3.76
N SER A 147 -12.20 -15.56 5.02
CA SER A 147 -12.65 -16.84 5.60
C SER A 147 -14.14 -16.91 5.89
N ARG A 148 -14.92 -15.82 5.77
CA ARG A 148 -16.36 -15.82 6.08
C ARG A 148 -17.20 -16.76 5.20
N GLY A 149 -16.64 -17.20 4.06
CA GLY A 149 -17.29 -18.14 3.14
C GLY A 149 -16.61 -19.52 3.07
N SER A 150 -15.56 -19.76 3.87
CA SER A 150 -14.75 -20.97 3.81
C SER A 150 -14.59 -21.63 5.19
N THR A 151 -14.19 -22.92 5.19
CA THR A 151 -13.84 -23.70 6.40
C THR A 151 -12.38 -23.45 6.84
N ALA A 152 -11.70 -22.43 6.31
CA ALA A 152 -10.30 -22.15 6.60
C ALA A 152 -10.10 -21.78 8.08
N ASN A 153 -9.01 -22.26 8.66
CA ASN A 153 -8.70 -22.06 10.07
C ASN A 153 -8.25 -20.58 10.30
N ARG A 154 -8.98 -19.86 11.11
CA ARG A 154 -8.73 -18.43 11.43
C ARG A 154 -7.35 -18.16 12.04
N LEU A 155 -6.76 -19.16 12.70
CA LEU A 155 -5.43 -19.07 13.31
C LEU A 155 -4.30 -19.05 12.27
N ASP A 156 -4.54 -19.59 11.07
CA ASP A 156 -3.53 -19.60 10.01
C ASP A 156 -3.25 -18.19 9.48
N GLY A 157 -4.24 -17.30 9.50
CA GLY A 157 -4.05 -15.89 9.18
C GLY A 157 -3.09 -15.18 10.13
N VAL A 158 -3.27 -15.38 11.44
CA VAL A 158 -2.38 -14.80 12.46
C VAL A 158 -0.94 -15.32 12.32
N ARG A 159 -0.78 -16.62 12.05
CA ARG A 159 0.55 -17.20 11.77
C ARG A 159 1.22 -16.57 10.55
N ARG A 160 0.47 -16.24 9.51
CA ARG A 160 0.99 -15.62 8.29
C ARG A 160 1.53 -14.21 8.53
N VAL A 161 1.01 -13.44 9.50
CA VAL A 161 1.59 -12.13 9.87
C VAL A 161 3.07 -12.28 10.24
N PHE A 162 3.38 -13.32 11.01
CA PHE A 162 4.76 -13.60 11.44
C PHE A 162 5.63 -14.24 10.35
N SER A 163 5.08 -14.58 9.21
CA SER A 163 5.87 -15.04 8.05
C SER A 163 6.24 -13.91 7.08
N VAL A 164 5.74 -12.68 7.31
CA VAL A 164 5.99 -11.53 6.45
C VAL A 164 7.22 -10.75 6.93
N PRO A 165 8.33 -10.72 6.17
CA PRO A 165 9.58 -10.06 6.60
C PRO A 165 9.42 -8.58 6.91
N LEU A 166 8.48 -7.91 6.25
CA LEU A 166 8.17 -6.50 6.45
C LEU A 166 7.78 -6.18 7.90
N VAL A 167 7.06 -7.08 8.59
CA VAL A 167 6.69 -6.91 10.00
C VAL A 167 7.94 -6.86 10.89
N TYR A 168 8.92 -7.74 10.63
CA TYR A 168 10.19 -7.72 11.37
C TYR A 168 11.00 -6.45 11.07
N ALA A 169 11.03 -6.00 9.82
CA ALA A 169 11.69 -4.75 9.46
C ALA A 169 11.11 -3.56 10.23
N VAL A 170 9.78 -3.48 10.38
CA VAL A 170 9.11 -2.45 11.19
C VAL A 170 9.51 -2.55 12.66
N VAL A 171 9.43 -3.75 13.25
CA VAL A 171 9.76 -3.96 14.69
C VAL A 171 11.20 -3.59 14.96
N VAL A 172 12.14 -4.06 14.12
CA VAL A 172 13.56 -3.76 14.27
C VAL A 172 13.83 -2.26 14.07
N ALA A 173 13.26 -1.63 13.03
CA ALA A 173 13.43 -0.19 12.78
C ALA A 173 12.94 0.66 13.95
N LEU A 174 11.75 0.37 14.48
CA LEU A 174 11.21 1.09 15.64
C LEU A 174 11.98 0.80 16.91
N GLY A 175 12.47 -0.44 17.08
CA GLY A 175 13.29 -0.85 18.22
C GLY A 175 14.63 -0.11 18.26
N VAL A 176 15.40 -0.13 17.17
CA VAL A 176 16.70 0.58 17.12
C VAL A 176 16.54 2.08 17.27
N ARG A 177 15.43 2.65 16.73
CA ARG A 177 15.10 4.07 16.91
C ARG A 177 14.71 4.41 18.35
N ALA A 178 13.95 3.53 19.02
CA ALA A 178 13.54 3.75 20.40
C ALA A 178 14.71 3.66 21.38
N LEU A 179 15.73 2.87 21.04
CA LEU A 179 16.94 2.65 21.83
C LEU A 179 18.10 3.58 21.45
N ASP A 180 17.90 4.51 20.48
CA ASP A 180 18.92 5.38 19.90
C ASP A 180 20.13 4.60 19.34
N LEU A 181 19.87 3.39 18.81
CA LEU A 181 20.86 2.49 18.21
C LEU A 181 20.88 2.54 16.67
N VAL A 182 20.27 3.58 16.06
CA VAL A 182 20.28 3.73 14.61
C VAL A 182 21.73 3.94 14.13
N PRO A 183 22.22 3.10 13.20
CA PRO A 183 23.57 3.28 12.66
C PRO A 183 23.71 4.65 11.99
N PRO A 184 24.90 5.26 11.96
CA PRO A 184 25.12 6.50 11.22
C PRO A 184 24.68 6.36 9.74
N VAL A 185 24.02 7.41 9.23
CA VAL A 185 23.41 7.38 7.87
C VAL A 185 24.48 7.18 6.79
N ASP A 186 25.69 7.65 7.03
CA ASP A 186 26.87 7.53 6.17
C ASP A 186 27.64 6.21 6.34
N SER A 187 27.22 5.34 7.26
CA SER A 187 27.83 4.02 7.44
C SER A 187 27.59 3.13 6.21
N THR A 188 28.57 2.25 5.89
CA THR A 188 28.44 1.28 4.80
C THR A 188 27.19 0.42 4.92
N ALA A 189 26.83 0.01 6.16
CA ALA A 189 25.64 -0.79 6.40
C ALA A 189 24.37 -0.02 6.00
N MET A 190 24.23 1.25 6.44
CA MET A 190 23.06 2.04 6.14
C MET A 190 22.97 2.41 4.66
N SER A 191 24.10 2.74 4.02
CA SER A 191 24.17 3.01 2.58
C SER A 191 23.79 1.78 1.74
N THR A 192 24.19 0.57 2.19
CA THR A 192 23.78 -0.69 1.53
C THR A 192 22.27 -0.92 1.68
N ILE A 193 21.72 -0.73 2.88
CA ILE A 193 20.28 -0.86 3.12
C ILE A 193 19.50 0.17 2.29
N GLN A 194 20.00 1.39 2.20
CA GLN A 194 19.43 2.44 1.35
C GLN A 194 19.40 2.04 -0.11
N LEU A 195 20.51 1.58 -0.66
CA LEU A 195 20.62 1.15 -2.07
C LEU A 195 19.60 0.05 -2.40
N VAL A 196 19.49 -0.96 -1.52
CA VAL A 196 18.53 -2.05 -1.69
C VAL A 196 17.09 -1.53 -1.55
N GLY A 197 16.82 -0.69 -0.57
CA GLY A 197 15.49 -0.10 -0.34
C GLY A 197 15.06 0.83 -1.48
N ASP A 198 15.95 1.66 -2.00
CA ASP A 198 15.67 2.58 -3.11
C ASP A 198 15.36 1.83 -4.41
N SER A 199 15.93 0.63 -4.58
CA SER A 199 15.63 -0.25 -5.71
C SER A 199 14.18 -0.80 -5.68
N ALA A 200 13.50 -0.76 -4.53
CA ALA A 200 12.12 -1.20 -4.41
C ALA A 200 11.18 -0.40 -5.32
N ILE A 201 11.31 0.93 -5.34
CA ILE A 201 10.39 1.83 -6.07
C ILE A 201 10.35 1.52 -7.57
N PRO A 202 11.47 1.50 -8.31
CA PRO A 202 11.44 1.17 -9.73
C PRO A 202 10.98 -0.27 -10.00
N VAL A 203 11.35 -1.24 -9.16
CA VAL A 203 10.91 -2.64 -9.34
C VAL A 203 9.39 -2.78 -9.11
N MET A 204 8.83 -2.10 -8.12
CA MET A 204 7.38 -2.05 -7.87
C MET A 204 6.62 -1.47 -9.07
N LEU A 205 7.14 -0.40 -9.68
CA LEU A 205 6.54 0.21 -10.88
C LEU A 205 6.63 -0.69 -12.11
N LEU A 206 7.77 -1.36 -12.32
CA LEU A 206 7.91 -2.37 -13.38
C LEU A 206 6.91 -3.51 -13.19
N LEU A 207 6.81 -4.03 -11.98
CA LEU A 207 5.87 -5.10 -11.63
C LEU A 207 4.42 -4.67 -11.89
N LEU A 208 4.04 -3.45 -11.50
CA LEU A 208 2.73 -2.88 -11.78
C LEU A 208 2.45 -2.81 -13.29
N GLY A 209 3.41 -2.36 -14.08
CA GLY A 209 3.30 -2.31 -15.53
C GLY A 209 3.12 -3.68 -16.17
N ILE A 210 3.92 -4.69 -15.74
CA ILE A 210 3.80 -6.08 -16.20
C ILE A 210 2.42 -6.65 -15.86
N GLN A 211 1.92 -6.43 -14.64
CA GLN A 211 0.59 -6.87 -14.22
C GLN A 211 -0.52 -6.23 -15.06
N LEU A 212 -0.39 -4.93 -15.35
CA LEU A 212 -1.34 -4.21 -16.20
C LEU A 212 -1.39 -4.77 -17.63
N ALA A 213 -0.24 -5.14 -18.21
CA ALA A 213 -0.15 -5.73 -19.54
C ALA A 213 -0.88 -7.09 -19.66
N ARG A 214 -1.00 -7.82 -18.55
CA ARG A 214 -1.65 -9.14 -18.46
C ARG A 214 -3.13 -9.06 -18.06
N THR A 215 -3.62 -7.87 -17.67
CA THR A 215 -5.01 -7.68 -17.24
C THR A 215 -5.94 -7.69 -18.45
N ASN A 216 -6.94 -8.57 -18.45
CA ASN A 216 -7.96 -8.62 -19.49
C ASN A 216 -9.21 -7.86 -19.04
N VAL A 217 -9.45 -6.71 -19.62
CA VAL A 217 -10.51 -5.75 -19.20
C VAL A 217 -11.89 -6.06 -19.86
N GLY A 218 -11.94 -6.95 -20.85
CA GLY A 218 -13.05 -6.98 -21.84
C GLY A 218 -14.38 -7.57 -21.38
N SER A 219 -14.46 -8.43 -20.38
CA SER A 219 -15.68 -9.22 -20.13
C SER A 219 -16.40 -8.95 -18.79
N THR A 220 -15.82 -8.15 -17.90
CA THR A 220 -16.27 -8.09 -16.50
C THR A 220 -16.65 -6.66 -16.04
N LEU A 221 -16.60 -5.67 -16.93
CA LEU A 221 -16.71 -4.25 -16.54
C LEU A 221 -18.04 -3.92 -15.84
N SER A 222 -19.16 -4.46 -16.33
CA SER A 222 -20.49 -4.22 -15.73
C SER A 222 -20.63 -4.89 -14.35
N ALA A 223 -20.04 -6.09 -14.19
CA ALA A 223 -20.12 -6.83 -12.93
C ALA A 223 -19.28 -6.17 -11.81
N VAL A 224 -18.18 -5.50 -12.17
CA VAL A 224 -17.27 -4.86 -11.21
C VAL A 224 -17.48 -3.35 -11.06
N ALA A 225 -18.31 -2.73 -11.92
CA ALA A 225 -18.50 -1.28 -11.94
C ALA A 225 -18.92 -0.71 -10.57
N GLY A 226 -19.78 -1.41 -9.83
CA GLY A 226 -20.21 -0.99 -8.48
C GLY A 226 -19.04 -1.00 -7.49
N VAL A 227 -18.20 -2.02 -7.54
CA VAL A 227 -17.03 -2.14 -6.64
C VAL A 227 -15.97 -1.10 -7.00
N VAL A 228 -15.74 -0.88 -8.30
CA VAL A 228 -14.84 0.16 -8.81
C VAL A 228 -15.36 1.54 -8.41
N GLY A 229 -16.66 1.80 -8.54
CA GLY A 229 -17.28 3.05 -8.10
C GLY A 229 -17.12 3.27 -6.59
N LEU A 230 -17.38 2.24 -5.78
CA LEU A 230 -17.14 2.29 -4.34
C LEU A 230 -15.67 2.64 -4.04
N LYS A 231 -14.72 1.91 -4.66
CA LYS A 231 -13.29 2.08 -4.43
C LYS A 231 -12.76 3.42 -4.92
N MET A 232 -13.14 3.85 -6.12
CA MET A 232 -12.55 5.03 -6.76
C MET A 232 -13.28 6.34 -6.42
N VAL A 233 -14.52 6.26 -5.92
CA VAL A 233 -15.29 7.45 -5.55
C VAL A 233 -15.49 7.53 -4.05
N VAL A 234 -16.15 6.54 -3.43
CA VAL A 234 -16.53 6.64 -2.02
C VAL A 234 -15.33 6.56 -1.08
N VAL A 235 -14.42 5.62 -1.32
CA VAL A 235 -13.25 5.40 -0.44
C VAL A 235 -12.32 6.62 -0.37
N PRO A 236 -12.02 7.36 -1.45
CA PRO A 236 -11.27 8.61 -1.35
C PRO A 236 -11.94 9.67 -0.46
N PHE A 237 -13.26 9.79 -0.50
CA PHE A 237 -13.98 10.72 0.40
C PHE A 237 -13.89 10.28 1.86
N ILE A 238 -13.89 8.96 2.14
CA ILE A 238 -13.63 8.44 3.49
C ILE A 238 -12.22 8.85 3.94
N ALA A 239 -11.20 8.69 3.07
CA ALA A 239 -9.84 9.07 3.38
C ALA A 239 -9.71 10.58 3.65
N ILE A 240 -10.36 11.42 2.85
CA ILE A 240 -10.41 12.88 3.07
C ILE A 240 -11.08 13.18 4.42
N GLY A 241 -12.24 12.58 4.71
CA GLY A 241 -12.97 12.79 5.97
C GLY A 241 -12.13 12.40 7.19
N VAL A 242 -11.43 11.26 7.14
CA VAL A 242 -10.51 10.83 8.21
C VAL A 242 -9.33 11.77 8.34
N ALA A 243 -8.72 12.21 7.24
CA ALA A 243 -7.60 13.14 7.27
C ALA A 243 -7.97 14.48 7.91
N LEU A 244 -9.17 15.00 7.60
CA LEU A 244 -9.71 16.23 8.20
C LEU A 244 -10.03 16.06 9.69
N ALA A 245 -10.63 14.91 10.09
CA ALA A 245 -10.99 14.63 11.46
C ALA A 245 -9.76 14.44 12.38
N VAL A 246 -8.72 13.78 11.87
CA VAL A 246 -7.47 13.54 12.62
C VAL A 246 -6.63 14.82 12.71
N GLY A 247 -6.69 15.71 11.72
CA GLY A 247 -6.00 16.99 11.72
C GLY A 247 -4.49 16.84 11.70
N PHE A 248 -3.93 16.36 10.58
CA PHE A 248 -2.48 16.28 10.41
C PHE A 248 -1.84 17.66 10.39
N SER A 249 -0.76 17.85 11.14
CA SER A 249 -0.03 19.11 11.23
C SER A 249 0.74 19.42 9.94
N GLU A 250 1.17 18.38 9.21
CA GLU A 250 1.94 18.48 7.98
C GLU A 250 1.06 18.21 6.75
N PRO A 251 0.90 19.19 5.84
CA PRO A 251 0.07 19.00 4.65
C PRO A 251 0.52 17.84 3.75
N ALA A 252 1.82 17.57 3.67
CA ALA A 252 2.35 16.44 2.90
C ALA A 252 1.89 15.10 3.47
N VAL A 253 1.88 14.95 4.80
CA VAL A 253 1.36 13.75 5.49
C VAL A 253 -0.13 13.55 5.19
N ALA A 254 -0.94 14.61 5.34
CA ALA A 254 -2.36 14.55 5.06
C ALA A 254 -2.65 14.14 3.61
N ARG A 255 -1.96 14.78 2.66
CA ARG A 255 -2.12 14.48 1.22
C ARG A 255 -1.67 13.06 0.87
N THR A 256 -0.56 12.61 1.44
CA THR A 256 -0.08 11.23 1.26
C THR A 256 -1.09 10.23 1.83
N PHE A 257 -1.61 10.46 3.03
CA PHE A 257 -2.62 9.58 3.63
C PHE A 257 -3.86 9.43 2.74
N VAL A 258 -4.37 10.55 2.21
CA VAL A 258 -5.52 10.54 1.29
C VAL A 258 -5.16 9.81 -0.02
N LEU A 259 -3.98 10.09 -0.56
CA LEU A 259 -3.49 9.46 -1.78
C LEU A 259 -3.41 7.93 -1.61
N GLU A 260 -2.80 7.44 -0.52
CA GLU A 260 -2.70 6.01 -0.21
C GLU A 260 -4.08 5.35 -0.09
N GLY A 261 -5.01 5.97 0.63
CA GLY A 261 -6.39 5.47 0.76
C GLY A 261 -7.13 5.41 -0.59
N ALA A 262 -6.84 6.36 -1.49
CA ALA A 262 -7.44 6.45 -2.81
C ALA A 262 -6.84 5.49 -3.86
N MET A 263 -5.71 4.81 -3.56
CA MET A 263 -5.08 3.87 -4.49
C MET A 263 -6.05 2.76 -4.94
N PRO A 264 -5.91 2.25 -6.18
CA PRO A 264 -6.61 1.06 -6.62
C PRO A 264 -6.41 -0.10 -5.65
N SER A 265 -7.22 -1.14 -5.74
CA SER A 265 -7.07 -2.31 -4.88
C SER A 265 -5.71 -3.00 -5.07
N ALA A 266 -5.14 -3.52 -3.99
CA ALA A 266 -3.99 -4.41 -4.06
C ALA A 266 -4.37 -5.75 -4.75
N VAL A 267 -3.38 -6.46 -5.27
CA VAL A 267 -3.57 -7.81 -5.82
C VAL A 267 -3.75 -8.85 -4.71
N THR A 268 -3.10 -8.64 -3.57
CA THR A 268 -3.13 -9.57 -2.42
C THR A 268 -4.55 -9.95 -1.95
N PRO A 269 -5.55 -9.04 -1.87
CA PRO A 269 -6.92 -9.42 -1.53
C PRO A 269 -7.58 -10.40 -2.48
N LEU A 270 -7.10 -10.50 -3.72
CA LEU A 270 -7.65 -11.42 -4.73
C LEU A 270 -7.09 -12.85 -4.59
N ILE A 271 -6.06 -13.03 -3.77
CA ILE A 271 -5.38 -14.32 -3.53
C ILE A 271 -5.86 -14.95 -2.22
N LEU A 272 -6.49 -14.17 -1.33
CA LEU A 272 -7.10 -14.64 -0.08
C LEU A 272 -8.45 -15.29 -0.32
#